data_fcacf5d48e47bc1b27ec3dd2849c2372
#
_entry.id   fcacf5d48e47bc1b27ec3dd2849c2372
#
_cell.length_a   1.000
_cell.length_b   1.000
_cell.length_c   1.000
_cell.angle_alpha   90.00
_cell.angle_beta   90.00
_cell.angle_gamma   90.00
#
_symmetry.space_group_name_H-M   'P 1'
#
loop_
_entity.id
_entity.type
_entity.pdbx_description
1 polymer ?
#
loop_
_entity_poly.entity_id
_entity_poly.type
_entity_poly.pdbx_seq_one_letter_code
_entity_poly.pdbx_strand_id
1 'polypeptide(L)'
;MDKKSIIGIAVVAVLFLGFAYFNSQQQKEYLEQKAAYEAYVDSVAAAARAAAPVADSLASGNGVQAEVAAAEAAAAVRERQVETLGESLTAAREAEAEEFIVENDVMAVLFSTRGGQIKGVTLKDYTQYGPRGKRDRKIEMMDPATARFGLSFYLKNGLKNVPVNTLDYVFTAQPVVGEADGAKSVVMRLPVAEGAYLEYRYLIYDTAAPERDYLVDFDVRLVNMAPEMANQTQIQIDWANTTFQNEKGFQNENMYTTLSYRFPDETSIEELGMSEGAKSKNISTQVNWVAFKQQFFSSVFIAPDNVSYANLAFDTAAPESSLLKTFTAQMGVPYTPQTEGYDFAFYFGPNKYSILKKIGEPGGADIYLERLVPLGWGIFGWVNRWCVIPVFDFLRNYIGSFGIIIFILVLLVKLVISPLTYKSYVSMAKMRLVKPQIDELAKKYPKPEDAMKKQQATMELYKKAGINPMGGCIPMLIQMPILIAMFRFFPASIELREQPFLWADDLSSYDSIVNLPFSIPFYGDHVSLFALLMAVSLFGYSYFNYQQTASSQPQMAGMKFMMVYICLLYTSPSPRD
;
A
#
# COMPACT_ATOMS: atom_id res chain seq x y z
N MET A 1 -38.27 -28.46 -13.12
CA MET A 1 -36.90 -27.96 -13.44
C MET A 1 -36.40 -28.72 -14.66
N ASP A 2 -36.00 -27.97 -15.70
CA ASP A 2 -35.48 -28.59 -16.93
C ASP A 2 -34.12 -29.25 -16.67
N LYS A 3 -33.85 -30.41 -17.33
CA LYS A 3 -32.56 -31.12 -17.20
C LYS A 3 -31.35 -30.20 -17.40
N LYS A 4 -31.46 -29.15 -18.22
CA LYS A 4 -30.41 -28.16 -18.46
C LYS A 4 -30.15 -27.23 -17.25
N SER A 5 -31.20 -26.90 -16.49
CA SER A 5 -31.08 -26.12 -15.25
C SER A 5 -30.40 -26.92 -14.13
N ILE A 6 -30.67 -28.23 -14.06
CA ILE A 6 -30.04 -29.13 -13.09
C ILE A 6 -28.55 -29.28 -13.40
N ILE A 7 -28.17 -29.41 -14.68
CA ILE A 7 -26.78 -29.48 -15.12
C ILE A 7 -26.06 -28.15 -14.80
N GLY A 8 -26.69 -27.01 -15.04
CA GLY A 8 -26.13 -25.70 -14.71
C GLY A 8 -25.83 -25.53 -13.21
N ILE A 9 -26.79 -25.94 -12.35
CA ILE A 9 -26.62 -25.93 -10.89
C ILE A 9 -25.49 -26.89 -10.45
N ALA A 10 -25.44 -28.08 -11.05
CA ALA A 10 -24.40 -29.06 -10.75
C ALA A 10 -23.01 -28.56 -11.14
N VAL A 11 -22.86 -27.90 -12.29
CA VAL A 11 -21.58 -27.29 -12.71
C VAL A 11 -21.15 -26.17 -11.74
N VAL A 12 -22.07 -25.30 -11.34
CA VAL A 12 -21.79 -24.24 -10.36
C VAL A 12 -21.40 -24.84 -9.01
N ALA A 13 -22.08 -25.88 -8.55
CA ALA A 13 -21.74 -26.59 -7.31
C ALA A 13 -20.35 -27.23 -7.37
N VAL A 14 -19.99 -27.87 -8.49
CA VAL A 14 -18.64 -28.46 -8.69
C VAL A 14 -17.57 -27.40 -8.72
N LEU A 15 -17.81 -26.26 -9.38
CA LEU A 15 -16.87 -25.13 -9.37
C LEU A 15 -16.71 -24.54 -7.97
N PHE A 16 -17.80 -24.45 -7.20
CA PHE A 16 -17.75 -23.96 -5.81
C PHE A 16 -17.00 -24.93 -4.88
N LEU A 17 -17.21 -26.22 -5.03
CA LEU A 17 -16.48 -27.24 -4.28
C LEU A 17 -15.01 -27.29 -4.69
N GLY A 18 -14.69 -27.14 -5.96
CA GLY A 18 -13.33 -27.04 -6.46
C GLY A 18 -12.60 -25.81 -5.92
N PHE A 19 -13.28 -24.68 -5.88
CA PHE A 19 -12.75 -23.44 -5.29
C PHE A 19 -12.54 -23.57 -3.77
N ALA A 20 -13.50 -24.16 -3.05
CA ALA A 20 -13.39 -24.40 -1.62
C ALA A 20 -12.25 -25.38 -1.28
N TYR A 21 -12.07 -26.43 -2.10
CA TYR A 21 -10.96 -27.36 -1.96
C TYR A 21 -9.60 -26.67 -2.21
N PHE A 22 -9.49 -25.89 -3.27
CA PHE A 22 -8.28 -25.12 -3.58
C PHE A 22 -7.91 -24.14 -2.47
N ASN A 23 -8.90 -23.43 -1.95
CA ASN A 23 -8.72 -22.48 -0.83
C ASN A 23 -8.30 -23.21 0.46
N SER A 24 -8.82 -24.41 0.72
CA SER A 24 -8.42 -25.21 1.89
C SER A 24 -6.99 -25.74 1.79
N GLN A 25 -6.49 -26.01 0.60
CA GLN A 25 -5.10 -26.42 0.36
C GLN A 25 -4.13 -25.24 0.59
N GLN A 26 -4.46 -24.06 0.07
CA GLN A 26 -3.66 -22.84 0.34
C GLN A 26 -3.61 -22.52 1.84
N GLN A 27 -4.72 -22.72 2.55
CA GLN A 27 -4.76 -22.48 3.99
C GLN A 27 -3.90 -23.48 4.79
N LYS A 28 -3.79 -24.73 4.33
CA LYS A 28 -2.88 -25.72 4.94
C LYS A 28 -1.41 -25.38 4.71
N GLU A 29 -1.04 -25.04 3.47
CA GLU A 29 0.34 -24.60 3.16
C GLU A 29 0.73 -23.35 3.97
N TYR A 30 -0.22 -22.41 4.13
CA TYR A 30 -0.01 -21.23 4.97
C TYR A 30 0.23 -21.58 6.45
N LEU A 31 -0.56 -22.49 7.02
CA LEU A 31 -0.40 -22.93 8.41
C LEU A 31 0.92 -23.67 8.63
N GLU A 32 1.37 -24.49 7.67
CA GLU A 32 2.67 -25.16 7.73
C GLU A 32 3.83 -24.15 7.64
N GLN A 33 3.75 -23.15 6.75
CA GLN A 33 4.76 -22.09 6.66
C GLN A 33 4.81 -21.24 7.93
N LYS A 34 3.64 -20.93 8.50
CA LYS A 34 3.54 -20.19 9.77
C LYS A 34 4.16 -20.96 10.93
N ALA A 35 3.86 -22.26 11.04
CA ALA A 35 4.44 -23.12 12.08
C ALA A 35 5.98 -23.25 11.93
N ALA A 36 6.48 -23.34 10.69
CA ALA A 36 7.92 -23.37 10.43
C ALA A 36 8.59 -22.02 10.79
N TYR A 37 7.93 -20.89 10.52
CA TYR A 37 8.42 -19.57 10.89
C TYR A 37 8.41 -19.35 12.40
N GLU A 38 7.32 -19.73 13.10
CA GLU A 38 7.24 -19.69 14.56
C GLU A 38 8.33 -20.54 15.22
N ALA A 39 8.58 -21.76 14.71
CA ALA A 39 9.67 -22.62 15.16
C ALA A 39 11.06 -21.99 14.92
N TYR A 40 11.24 -21.28 13.82
CA TYR A 40 12.48 -20.53 13.54
C TYR A 40 12.65 -19.36 14.54
N VAL A 41 11.61 -18.56 14.75
CA VAL A 41 11.63 -17.43 15.71
C VAL A 41 11.90 -17.94 17.13
N ASP A 42 11.26 -19.03 17.54
CA ASP A 42 11.48 -19.65 18.84
C ASP A 42 12.91 -20.20 18.98
N SER A 43 13.49 -20.74 17.91
CA SER A 43 14.89 -21.20 17.90
C SER A 43 15.87 -20.05 18.05
N VAL A 44 15.61 -18.91 17.39
CA VAL A 44 16.42 -17.68 17.49
C VAL A 44 16.27 -17.06 18.89
N ALA A 45 15.04 -17.02 19.44
CA ALA A 45 14.78 -16.54 20.79
C ALA A 45 15.41 -17.45 21.87
N ALA A 46 15.40 -18.77 21.66
CA ALA A 46 16.07 -19.72 22.53
C ALA A 46 17.60 -19.57 22.48
N ALA A 47 18.17 -19.36 21.29
CA ALA A 47 19.59 -19.08 21.12
C ALA A 47 20.00 -17.74 21.79
N ALA A 48 19.16 -16.71 21.67
CA ALA A 48 19.35 -15.42 22.34
C ALA A 48 19.24 -15.54 23.88
N ARG A 49 18.31 -16.35 24.39
CA ARG A 49 18.19 -16.67 25.84
C ARG A 49 19.36 -17.52 26.34
N ALA A 50 19.86 -18.44 25.54
CA ALA A 50 21.04 -19.23 25.89
C ALA A 50 22.35 -18.41 25.87
N ALA A 51 22.37 -17.32 25.12
CA ALA A 51 23.49 -16.36 25.09
C ALA A 51 23.40 -15.27 26.19
N ALA A 52 22.26 -15.16 26.91
CA ALA A 52 22.14 -14.27 28.05
C ALA A 52 22.97 -14.82 29.23
N PRO A 53 23.92 -14.05 29.80
CA PRO A 53 24.70 -14.53 30.93
C PRO A 53 23.79 -14.79 32.12
N VAL A 54 24.13 -15.84 32.87
CA VAL A 54 23.51 -16.28 34.13
C VAL A 54 23.60 -15.14 35.16
N ALA A 55 22.69 -14.18 35.08
CA ALA A 55 22.61 -13.04 36.03
C ALA A 55 21.76 -13.36 37.28
N ASP A 56 21.07 -14.50 37.31
CA ASP A 56 20.04 -14.79 38.35
C ASP A 56 20.50 -15.71 39.49
N SER A 57 21.77 -16.13 39.53
CA SER A 57 22.24 -17.02 40.61
C SER A 57 23.10 -16.36 41.69
N LEU A 58 23.27 -15.04 41.72
CA LEU A 58 24.13 -14.34 42.68
C LEU A 58 23.40 -13.41 43.67
N ALA A 59 22.11 -13.57 43.85
CA ALA A 59 21.33 -12.73 44.77
C ALA A 59 21.30 -13.28 46.23
N SER A 60 22.40 -13.83 46.76
CA SER A 60 22.50 -14.11 48.19
C SER A 60 23.97 -14.16 48.65
N GLY A 61 24.51 -13.02 49.00
CA GLY A 61 25.78 -12.94 49.71
C GLY A 61 26.49 -11.58 49.60
N ASN A 62 26.59 -10.86 50.67
CA ASN A 62 27.42 -9.66 50.96
C ASN A 62 27.56 -8.65 49.81
N GLY A 63 26.76 -7.59 49.81
CA GLY A 63 26.61 -6.60 48.77
C GLY A 63 27.93 -5.95 48.23
N VAL A 64 28.94 -5.77 49.02
CA VAL A 64 30.22 -5.12 48.60
C VAL A 64 31.10 -6.07 47.80
N GLN A 65 31.15 -7.38 48.14
CA GLN A 65 31.93 -8.35 47.38
C GLN A 65 31.28 -8.73 46.08
N ALA A 66 29.93 -8.74 46.02
CA ALA A 66 29.18 -8.97 44.78
C ALA A 66 29.32 -7.78 43.82
N GLU A 67 29.40 -6.54 44.33
CA GLU A 67 29.56 -5.32 43.54
C GLU A 67 30.98 -5.23 42.95
N VAL A 68 32.02 -5.61 43.72
CA VAL A 68 33.40 -5.69 43.23
C VAL A 68 33.56 -6.80 42.20
N ALA A 69 33.02 -7.98 42.43
CA ALA A 69 33.04 -9.08 41.45
C ALA A 69 32.26 -8.76 40.17
N ALA A 70 31.15 -8.03 40.27
CA ALA A 70 30.41 -7.55 39.11
C ALA A 70 31.18 -6.49 38.33
N ALA A 71 31.89 -5.57 39.01
CA ALA A 71 32.73 -4.56 38.38
C ALA A 71 33.96 -5.19 37.68
N GLU A 72 34.60 -6.21 38.30
CA GLU A 72 35.73 -6.94 37.67
C GLU A 72 35.25 -7.74 36.46
N ALA A 73 34.09 -8.39 36.52
CA ALA A 73 33.47 -9.10 35.39
C ALA A 73 33.12 -8.13 34.26
N ALA A 74 32.55 -6.99 34.56
CA ALA A 74 32.26 -5.95 33.58
C ALA A 74 33.54 -5.39 32.92
N ALA A 75 34.61 -5.16 33.71
CA ALA A 75 35.91 -4.73 33.18
C ALA A 75 36.52 -5.76 32.25
N ALA A 76 36.46 -7.07 32.58
CA ALA A 76 36.97 -8.14 31.74
C ALA A 76 36.14 -8.30 30.43
N VAL A 77 34.82 -8.06 30.49
CA VAL A 77 33.96 -8.02 29.29
C VAL A 77 34.32 -6.85 28.41
N ARG A 78 34.53 -5.66 28.99
CA ARG A 78 34.92 -4.44 28.27
C ARG A 78 36.30 -4.61 27.62
N GLU A 79 37.28 -5.20 28.31
CA GLU A 79 38.61 -5.46 27.77
C GLU A 79 38.54 -6.37 26.52
N ARG A 80 37.75 -7.45 26.56
CA ARG A 80 37.52 -8.30 25.40
C ARG A 80 36.78 -7.58 24.24
N GLN A 81 35.87 -6.67 24.57
CA GLN A 81 35.21 -5.84 23.57
C GLN A 81 36.18 -4.88 22.90
N VAL A 82 37.04 -4.22 23.67
CA VAL A 82 38.11 -3.33 23.16
C VAL A 82 39.11 -4.13 22.30
N GLU A 83 39.49 -5.34 22.71
CA GLU A 83 40.34 -6.21 21.89
C GLU A 83 39.70 -6.59 20.57
N THR A 84 38.37 -6.76 20.55
CA THR A 84 37.61 -7.20 19.37
C THR A 84 37.20 -6.03 18.46
N LEU A 85 36.67 -4.95 19.03
CA LEU A 85 36.01 -3.83 18.32
C LEU A 85 36.89 -2.57 18.24
N GLY A 86 37.92 -2.46 19.08
CA GLY A 86 38.68 -1.23 19.32
C GLY A 86 38.00 -0.33 20.36
N GLU A 87 38.77 0.64 20.88
CA GLU A 87 38.29 1.57 21.92
C GLU A 87 37.13 2.46 21.44
N SER A 88 37.22 2.99 20.20
CA SER A 88 36.23 3.92 19.65
C SER A 88 34.84 3.28 19.55
N LEU A 89 34.73 2.07 19.00
CA LEU A 89 33.44 1.38 18.86
C LEU A 89 32.93 0.84 20.19
N THR A 90 33.82 0.42 21.10
CA THR A 90 33.42 0.01 22.45
C THR A 90 32.81 1.19 23.22
N ALA A 91 33.46 2.37 23.18
CA ALA A 91 32.89 3.58 23.77
C ALA A 91 31.56 3.99 23.14
N ALA A 92 31.44 3.91 21.80
CA ALA A 92 30.20 4.20 21.10
C ALA A 92 29.07 3.21 21.44
N ARG A 93 29.38 1.97 21.79
CA ARG A 93 28.40 0.97 22.21
C ARG A 93 27.85 1.22 23.61
N GLU A 94 28.74 1.68 24.52
CA GLU A 94 28.42 1.96 25.92
C GLU A 94 27.76 3.34 26.14
N ALA A 95 27.85 4.25 25.17
CA ALA A 95 27.31 5.61 25.27
C ALA A 95 25.79 5.62 25.44
N GLU A 96 25.28 6.62 26.15
CA GLU A 96 23.84 6.86 26.26
C GLU A 96 23.28 7.46 24.98
N ALA A 97 22.15 6.96 24.55
CA ALA A 97 21.47 7.43 23.36
C ALA A 97 20.63 8.67 23.67
N GLU A 98 20.67 9.63 22.78
CA GLU A 98 19.83 10.82 22.80
C GLU A 98 18.82 10.78 21.67
N GLU A 99 17.63 11.33 21.91
CA GLU A 99 16.59 11.52 20.90
C GLU A 99 16.27 13.01 20.78
N PHE A 100 16.13 13.50 19.55
CA PHE A 100 15.82 14.89 19.27
C PHE A 100 14.95 15.01 18.02
N ILE A 101 14.18 16.11 17.94
CA ILE A 101 13.25 16.36 16.84
C ILE A 101 13.77 17.51 15.97
N VAL A 102 13.73 17.31 14.66
CA VAL A 102 13.94 18.37 13.67
C VAL A 102 12.70 18.42 12.79
N GLU A 103 12.17 19.61 12.60
CA GLU A 103 10.89 19.78 11.93
C GLU A 103 10.95 20.87 10.85
N ASN A 104 10.07 20.72 9.86
CA ASN A 104 9.72 21.74 8.89
C ASN A 104 8.22 22.06 9.00
N ASP A 105 7.66 22.79 8.05
CA ASP A 105 6.24 23.16 8.07
C ASP A 105 5.29 21.96 7.96
N VAL A 106 5.68 20.86 7.29
CA VAL A 106 4.79 19.72 6.99
C VAL A 106 5.02 18.48 7.85
N MET A 107 6.24 18.29 8.40
CA MET A 107 6.57 17.10 9.20
C MET A 107 7.51 17.41 10.37
N ALA A 108 7.46 16.55 11.40
CA ALA A 108 8.42 16.49 12.49
C ALA A 108 9.13 15.13 12.45
N VAL A 109 10.47 15.14 12.38
CA VAL A 109 11.31 13.96 12.25
C VAL A 109 12.02 13.73 13.58
N LEU A 110 11.78 12.57 14.20
CA LEU A 110 12.44 12.13 15.42
C LEU A 110 13.70 11.35 15.06
N PHE A 111 14.84 11.85 15.48
CA PHE A 111 16.14 11.20 15.34
C PHE A 111 16.56 10.51 16.63
N SER A 112 17.33 9.44 16.51
CA SER A 112 18.02 8.80 17.62
C SER A 112 19.51 8.69 17.30
N THR A 113 20.35 9.06 18.24
CA THR A 113 21.80 8.86 18.12
C THR A 113 22.18 7.38 18.16
N ARG A 114 21.37 6.50 18.76
CA ARG A 114 21.55 5.05 18.61
C ARG A 114 21.17 4.62 17.20
N GLY A 115 22.15 4.11 16.48
CA GLY A 115 22.03 3.77 15.06
C GLY A 115 22.15 4.98 14.12
N GLY A 116 22.19 6.22 14.64
CA GLY A 116 22.18 7.44 13.83
C GLY A 116 20.95 7.56 12.92
N GLN A 117 19.79 7.09 13.35
CA GLN A 117 18.63 6.80 12.49
C GLN A 117 17.43 7.71 12.73
N ILE A 118 16.53 7.74 11.75
CA ILE A 118 15.18 8.26 11.92
C ILE A 118 14.35 7.21 12.69
N LYS A 119 13.80 7.60 13.84
CA LYS A 119 12.97 6.76 14.71
C LYS A 119 11.48 6.99 14.54
N GLY A 120 11.10 8.15 14.06
CA GLY A 120 9.70 8.51 13.88
C GLY A 120 9.53 9.69 12.95
N VAL A 121 8.41 9.74 12.25
CA VAL A 121 8.00 10.89 11.44
C VAL A 121 6.53 11.14 11.67
N THR A 122 6.19 12.37 12.08
CA THR A 122 4.83 12.84 12.28
C THR A 122 4.45 13.85 11.21
N LEU A 123 3.36 13.62 10.49
CA LEU A 123 2.83 14.55 9.50
C LEU A 123 1.91 15.57 10.19
N LYS A 124 2.22 16.87 10.02
CA LYS A 124 1.54 17.96 10.75
C LYS A 124 0.13 18.27 10.21
N ASP A 125 -0.10 18.08 8.91
CA ASP A 125 -1.33 18.45 8.23
C ASP A 125 -2.41 17.36 8.25
N TYR A 126 -2.06 16.14 8.66
CA TYR A 126 -2.94 14.98 8.59
C TYR A 126 -3.23 14.42 9.98
N THR A 127 -4.45 13.88 10.13
CA THR A 127 -4.92 13.28 11.38
C THR A 127 -5.26 11.80 11.20
N GLN A 128 -5.04 11.01 12.23
CA GLN A 128 -5.36 9.60 12.29
C GLN A 128 -6.83 9.39 12.69
N TYR A 129 -7.49 8.39 12.13
CA TYR A 129 -8.79 7.96 12.60
C TYR A 129 -8.63 7.26 13.96
N GLY A 130 -9.24 7.81 14.99
CA GLY A 130 -9.13 7.31 16.35
C GLY A 130 -10.38 6.59 16.86
N PRO A 131 -10.33 6.01 18.08
CA PRO A 131 -11.48 5.42 18.72
C PRO A 131 -12.66 6.40 18.82
N ARG A 132 -13.88 5.90 18.56
CA ARG A 132 -15.13 6.69 18.54
C ARG A 132 -15.20 7.74 17.43
N GLY A 133 -14.45 7.57 16.34
CA GLY A 133 -14.48 8.48 15.19
C GLY A 133 -13.79 9.82 15.41
N LYS A 134 -13.05 9.99 16.50
CA LYS A 134 -12.28 11.21 16.73
C LYS A 134 -10.98 11.19 15.95
N ARG A 135 -10.65 12.32 15.33
CA ARG A 135 -9.39 12.56 14.61
C ARG A 135 -8.60 13.62 15.37
N ASP A 136 -8.03 13.22 16.51
CA ASP A 136 -7.29 14.10 17.42
C ASP A 136 -5.78 13.86 17.42
N ARG A 137 -5.33 12.75 16.84
CA ARG A 137 -3.91 12.42 16.72
C ARG A 137 -3.39 12.74 15.34
N LYS A 138 -2.16 13.22 15.27
CA LYS A 138 -1.44 13.38 14.01
C LYS A 138 -1.04 12.02 13.43
N ILE A 139 -0.84 11.97 12.10
CA ILE A 139 -0.33 10.76 11.45
C ILE A 139 1.10 10.51 11.88
N GLU A 140 1.34 9.35 12.47
CA GLU A 140 2.66 8.80 12.73
C GLU A 140 2.97 7.78 11.63
N MET A 141 4.02 8.05 10.85
CA MET A 141 4.40 7.22 9.69
C MET A 141 5.00 5.89 10.10
N MET A 142 5.50 5.79 11.33
CA MET A 142 6.15 4.60 11.88
C MET A 142 6.04 4.56 13.39
N ASP A 143 6.08 3.35 13.94
CA ASP A 143 6.16 3.13 15.38
C ASP A 143 7.62 3.29 15.86
N PRO A 144 7.95 4.30 16.70
CA PRO A 144 9.31 4.52 17.18
C PRO A 144 9.89 3.32 17.94
N ALA A 145 9.06 2.46 18.53
CA ALA A 145 9.54 1.29 19.25
C ALA A 145 10.10 0.21 18.33
N THR A 146 9.58 0.11 17.11
CA THR A 146 9.93 -0.94 16.14
C THR A 146 10.72 -0.42 14.94
N ALA A 147 10.72 0.90 14.71
CA ALA A 147 11.45 1.52 13.61
C ALA A 147 12.96 1.27 13.74
N ARG A 148 13.55 0.74 12.66
CA ARG A 148 14.99 0.41 12.58
C ARG A 148 15.50 0.74 11.19
N PHE A 149 16.61 1.45 11.15
CA PHE A 149 17.40 1.66 9.94
C PHE A 149 18.89 1.62 10.29
N GLY A 150 19.63 0.70 9.70
CA GLY A 150 21.05 0.56 9.99
C GLY A 150 21.83 -0.07 8.83
N LEU A 151 23.14 0.10 8.89
CA LEU A 151 24.10 -0.53 7.98
C LEU A 151 24.83 -1.67 8.70
N SER A 152 25.00 -2.79 7.99
CA SER A 152 25.78 -3.93 8.45
C SER A 152 26.97 -4.15 7.51
N PHE A 153 28.16 -4.22 8.07
CA PHE A 153 29.43 -4.43 7.36
C PHE A 153 30.46 -5.11 8.26
N TYR A 154 31.61 -5.47 7.70
CA TYR A 154 32.69 -6.15 8.42
C TYR A 154 33.92 -5.26 8.51
N LEU A 155 34.48 -5.15 9.69
CA LEU A 155 35.80 -4.51 9.94
C LEU A 155 36.90 -5.56 10.07
N LYS A 156 38.12 -5.15 9.75
CA LYS A 156 39.33 -5.95 9.99
C LYS A 156 39.76 -5.84 11.45
N ASN A 157 40.03 -6.99 12.07
CA ASN A 157 40.77 -7.03 13.32
C ASN A 157 41.82 -8.15 13.21
N GLY A 158 43.04 -7.77 12.82
CA GLY A 158 44.10 -8.72 12.51
C GLY A 158 43.69 -9.68 11.38
N LEU A 159 43.60 -10.98 11.69
CA LEU A 159 43.15 -12.03 10.73
C LEU A 159 41.67 -12.32 10.79
N LYS A 160 40.90 -11.64 11.64
CA LYS A 160 39.45 -11.88 11.81
C LYS A 160 38.64 -10.74 11.20
N ASN A 161 37.48 -11.07 10.67
CA ASN A 161 36.48 -10.09 10.28
C ASN A 161 35.46 -9.96 11.42
N VAL A 162 35.21 -8.75 11.85
CA VAL A 162 34.27 -8.43 12.92
C VAL A 162 33.01 -7.84 12.32
N PRO A 163 31.81 -8.43 12.51
CA PRO A 163 30.57 -7.86 12.05
C PRO A 163 30.22 -6.62 12.89
N VAL A 164 29.83 -5.55 12.21
CA VAL A 164 29.35 -4.30 12.80
C VAL A 164 27.97 -4.02 12.22
N ASN A 165 26.99 -3.82 13.11
CA ASN A 165 25.69 -3.27 12.76
C ASN A 165 25.56 -1.91 13.44
N THR A 166 25.29 -0.86 12.68
CA THR A 166 25.24 0.50 13.21
C THR A 166 24.17 0.70 14.29
N LEU A 167 23.12 -0.12 14.30
CA LEU A 167 22.06 -0.09 15.32
C LEU A 167 22.55 -0.39 16.75
N ASP A 168 23.70 -1.04 16.88
CA ASP A 168 24.30 -1.37 18.19
C ASP A 168 25.08 -0.20 18.82
N TYR A 169 25.34 0.86 18.04
CA TYR A 169 26.25 1.94 18.43
C TYR A 169 25.54 3.29 18.51
N VAL A 170 26.03 4.15 19.37
CA VAL A 170 25.56 5.53 19.52
C VAL A 170 26.49 6.45 18.71
N PHE A 171 25.89 7.19 17.81
CA PHE A 171 26.55 8.21 17.00
C PHE A 171 26.69 9.51 17.81
N THR A 172 27.74 10.27 17.57
CA THR A 172 27.87 11.63 18.08
C THR A 172 27.15 12.59 17.15
N ALA A 173 26.04 13.19 17.60
CA ALA A 173 25.31 14.19 16.84
C ALA A 173 26.02 15.54 16.89
N GLN A 174 26.08 16.24 15.74
CA GLN A 174 26.51 17.62 15.65
C GLN A 174 25.31 18.57 15.79
N PRO A 175 25.53 19.84 16.18
CA PRO A 175 24.47 20.83 16.19
C PRO A 175 23.77 20.92 14.82
N VAL A 176 22.46 21.03 14.83
CA VAL A 176 21.67 21.22 13.59
C VAL A 176 22.02 22.57 12.97
N VAL A 177 22.39 22.56 11.70
CA VAL A 177 22.77 23.75 10.94
C VAL A 177 21.73 24.05 9.86
N GLY A 178 21.32 25.31 9.76
CA GLY A 178 20.51 25.78 8.62
C GLY A 178 21.42 26.04 7.40
N GLU A 179 21.04 25.44 6.26
CA GLU A 179 21.73 25.63 4.98
C GLU A 179 21.15 26.83 4.21
N ALA A 180 21.90 27.32 3.23
CA ALA A 180 21.51 28.52 2.47
C ALA A 180 20.24 28.34 1.61
N ASP A 181 19.87 27.11 1.30
CA ASP A 181 18.68 26.73 0.50
C ASP A 181 17.43 26.46 1.35
N GLY A 182 17.49 26.78 2.66
CA GLY A 182 16.40 26.55 3.60
C GLY A 182 16.36 25.12 4.18
N ALA A 183 17.33 24.26 3.85
CA ALA A 183 17.43 22.95 4.46
C ALA A 183 18.04 23.01 5.87
N LYS A 184 17.61 22.08 6.74
CA LYS A 184 18.20 21.83 8.05
C LYS A 184 19.06 20.57 7.94
N SER A 185 20.36 20.72 8.23
CA SER A 185 21.35 19.65 8.16
C SER A 185 21.55 19.02 9.53
N VAL A 186 21.36 17.70 9.61
CA VAL A 186 21.64 16.85 10.79
C VAL A 186 22.82 15.95 10.44
N VAL A 187 23.92 16.09 11.16
CA VAL A 187 25.13 15.29 10.95
C VAL A 187 25.39 14.44 12.19
N MET A 188 25.56 13.14 11.99
CA MET A 188 25.86 12.18 13.05
C MET A 188 27.05 11.32 12.64
N ARG A 189 28.06 11.15 13.56
CA ARG A 189 29.30 10.42 13.28
C ARG A 189 29.46 9.23 14.21
N LEU A 190 29.83 8.09 13.65
CA LEU A 190 30.28 6.92 14.39
C LEU A 190 31.78 6.77 14.21
N PRO A 191 32.60 7.04 15.24
CA PRO A 191 34.05 6.84 15.16
C PRO A 191 34.36 5.34 15.13
N VAL A 192 35.18 4.90 14.16
CA VAL A 192 35.58 3.49 14.00
C VAL A 192 37.02 3.30 14.45
N ALA A 193 37.91 4.19 14.01
CA ALA A 193 39.33 4.23 14.42
C ALA A 193 39.83 5.68 14.45
N GLU A 194 41.10 5.91 14.81
CA GLU A 194 41.66 7.24 14.81
C GLU A 194 41.63 7.87 13.41
N GLY A 195 40.84 8.96 13.26
CA GLY A 195 40.63 9.63 11.98
C GLY A 195 39.74 8.91 10.97
N ALA A 196 39.19 7.73 11.33
CA ALA A 196 38.26 6.96 10.50
C ALA A 196 36.87 6.92 11.15
N TYR A 197 35.87 7.34 10.41
CA TYR A 197 34.47 7.37 10.90
C TYR A 197 33.43 7.18 9.79
N LEU A 198 32.30 6.68 10.19
CA LEU A 198 31.08 6.65 9.38
C LEU A 198 30.25 7.91 9.69
N GLU A 199 29.91 8.68 8.68
CA GLU A 199 29.09 9.88 8.82
C GLU A 199 27.73 9.69 8.13
N TYR A 200 26.66 10.02 8.84
CA TYR A 200 25.31 10.14 8.36
C TYR A 200 24.95 11.62 8.32
N ARG A 201 24.53 12.11 7.15
CA ARG A 201 24.04 13.47 6.98
C ARG A 201 22.62 13.41 6.43
N TYR A 202 21.70 14.03 7.15
CA TYR A 202 20.31 14.18 6.75
C TYR A 202 20.02 15.64 6.42
N LEU A 203 19.32 15.89 5.30
CA LEU A 203 18.86 17.22 4.90
C LEU A 203 17.34 17.22 4.89
N ILE A 204 16.76 18.09 5.71
CA ILE A 204 15.29 18.29 5.81
C ILE A 204 15.00 19.67 5.24
N TYR A 205 14.19 19.70 4.18
CA TYR A 205 13.86 20.92 3.45
C TYR A 205 12.66 21.64 4.05
N ASP A 206 12.69 22.97 3.99
CA ASP A 206 11.61 23.85 4.41
C ASP A 206 11.47 24.96 3.34
N THR A 207 10.94 24.56 2.18
CA THR A 207 10.99 25.37 0.94
C THR A 207 9.60 25.80 0.47
N ALA A 208 8.53 25.45 1.18
CA ALA A 208 7.13 25.59 0.76
C ALA A 208 6.81 24.88 -0.58
N ALA A 209 7.68 23.91 -0.98
CA ALA A 209 7.49 23.05 -2.13
C ALA A 209 7.23 21.61 -1.64
N PRO A 210 5.97 21.15 -1.62
CA PRO A 210 5.61 19.85 -1.00
C PRO A 210 6.42 18.66 -1.52
N GLU A 211 6.85 18.70 -2.79
CA GLU A 211 7.70 17.67 -3.38
C GLU A 211 9.10 17.59 -2.76
N ARG A 212 9.58 18.66 -2.12
CA ARG A 212 10.85 18.71 -1.39
C ARG A 212 10.63 18.57 0.11
N ASP A 213 9.59 19.18 0.65
CA ASP A 213 9.36 19.27 2.09
C ASP A 213 8.99 17.92 2.74
N TYR A 214 8.53 16.93 1.94
CA TYR A 214 8.32 15.53 2.36
C TYR A 214 9.53 14.62 2.08
N LEU A 215 10.63 15.14 1.51
CA LEU A 215 11.87 14.42 1.30
C LEU A 215 12.86 14.69 2.44
N VAL A 216 13.65 13.66 2.76
CA VAL A 216 14.84 13.76 3.60
C VAL A 216 15.99 13.16 2.80
N ASP A 217 16.89 13.97 2.29
CA ASP A 217 18.09 13.46 1.66
C ASP A 217 18.99 12.84 2.75
N PHE A 218 19.59 11.71 2.45
CA PHE A 218 20.37 10.93 3.39
C PHE A 218 21.69 10.51 2.76
N ASP A 219 22.76 11.20 3.13
CA ASP A 219 24.10 10.92 2.67
C ASP A 219 24.84 10.06 3.70
N VAL A 220 25.47 9.00 3.24
CA VAL A 220 26.38 8.16 4.01
C VAL A 220 27.79 8.39 3.49
N ARG A 221 28.72 8.74 4.36
CA ARG A 221 30.14 8.95 4.01
C ARG A 221 31.04 8.03 4.83
N LEU A 222 31.97 7.35 4.15
CA LEU A 222 32.93 6.40 4.69
C LEU A 222 34.30 7.09 4.79
N VAL A 223 34.48 7.98 5.77
CA VAL A 223 35.68 8.82 5.87
C VAL A 223 36.85 8.01 6.40
N ASN A 224 37.89 7.85 5.59
CA ASN A 224 39.10 7.08 5.87
C ASN A 224 38.84 5.62 6.33
N MET A 225 37.68 5.04 5.97
CA MET A 225 37.33 3.71 6.44
C MET A 225 37.92 2.56 5.60
N ALA A 226 38.41 2.81 4.41
CA ALA A 226 38.93 1.77 3.52
C ALA A 226 40.00 0.85 4.15
N PRO A 227 40.95 1.33 4.97
CA PRO A 227 41.93 0.48 5.67
C PRO A 227 41.28 -0.43 6.72
N GLU A 228 40.22 0.04 7.36
CA GLU A 228 39.52 -0.63 8.46
C GLU A 228 38.53 -1.67 7.97
N MET A 229 38.00 -1.49 6.74
CA MET A 229 36.99 -2.38 6.16
C MET A 229 37.58 -3.74 5.79
N ALA A 230 36.86 -4.82 6.12
CA ALA A 230 37.20 -6.16 5.66
C ALA A 230 37.03 -6.29 4.13
N ASN A 231 37.59 -7.35 3.57
CA ASN A 231 37.41 -7.64 2.15
C ASN A 231 35.96 -8.13 1.92
N GLN A 232 35.09 -7.20 1.58
CA GLN A 232 33.68 -7.41 1.30
C GLN A 232 33.28 -6.69 0.00
N THR A 233 32.26 -7.17 -0.66
CA THR A 233 31.77 -6.61 -1.94
C THR A 233 30.48 -5.82 -1.77
N GLN A 234 29.86 -5.89 -0.60
CA GLN A 234 28.58 -5.25 -0.32
C GLN A 234 28.49 -4.78 1.13
N ILE A 235 27.76 -3.72 1.35
CA ILE A 235 27.25 -3.29 2.66
C ILE A 235 25.75 -3.56 2.68
N GLN A 236 25.26 -4.18 3.75
CA GLN A 236 23.85 -4.47 3.92
C GLN A 236 23.15 -3.29 4.60
N ILE A 237 21.96 -2.97 4.12
CA ILE A 237 21.02 -2.03 4.72
C ILE A 237 19.88 -2.83 5.33
N ASP A 238 19.62 -2.62 6.61
CA ASP A 238 18.48 -3.20 7.33
C ASP A 238 17.47 -2.09 7.63
N TRP A 239 16.26 -2.19 7.05
CA TRP A 239 15.17 -1.25 7.27
C TRP A 239 13.92 -1.98 7.71
N ALA A 240 13.35 -1.58 8.85
CA ALA A 240 12.10 -2.13 9.37
C ALA A 240 11.22 -1.03 9.94
N ASN A 241 9.92 -1.21 9.81
CA ASN A 241 8.91 -0.29 10.29
C ASN A 241 7.61 -1.02 10.56
N THR A 242 6.92 -0.68 11.66
CA THR A 242 5.54 -1.07 11.92
C THR A 242 4.64 0.16 11.75
N THR A 243 3.62 0.02 10.89
CA THR A 243 2.68 1.10 10.59
C THR A 243 1.45 1.03 11.48
N PHE A 244 0.91 2.20 11.82
CA PHE A 244 -0.35 2.31 12.55
C PHE A 244 -1.55 2.25 11.59
N GLN A 245 -2.70 1.83 12.13
CA GLN A 245 -3.97 2.00 11.44
C GLN A 245 -4.34 3.48 11.43
N ASN A 246 -4.45 4.07 10.25
CA ASN A 246 -4.73 5.49 10.05
C ASN A 246 -6.16 5.76 9.58
N GLU A 247 -6.84 4.74 9.02
CA GLU A 247 -8.14 4.89 8.39
C GLU A 247 -9.21 4.04 9.09
N LYS A 248 -10.48 4.39 8.84
CA LYS A 248 -11.63 3.62 9.31
C LYS A 248 -11.73 2.30 8.54
N GLY A 249 -11.76 1.18 9.28
CA GLY A 249 -11.88 -0.16 8.69
C GLY A 249 -10.52 -0.81 8.43
N PHE A 250 -10.06 -1.62 9.41
CA PHE A 250 -8.79 -2.34 9.36
C PHE A 250 -8.58 -3.11 8.05
N GLN A 251 -9.58 -3.88 7.63
CA GLN A 251 -9.46 -4.77 6.47
C GLN A 251 -9.29 -4.00 5.17
N ASN A 252 -10.02 -2.89 5.00
CA ASN A 252 -9.90 -2.04 3.82
C ASN A 252 -8.51 -1.40 3.75
N GLU A 253 -8.05 -0.77 4.83
CA GLU A 253 -6.72 -0.16 4.85
C GLU A 253 -5.61 -1.21 4.69
N ASN A 254 -5.75 -2.39 5.33
CA ASN A 254 -4.82 -3.49 5.20
C ASN A 254 -4.69 -3.97 3.73
N MET A 255 -5.79 -3.99 2.98
CA MET A 255 -5.79 -4.36 1.56
C MET A 255 -4.95 -3.39 0.70
N TYR A 256 -4.99 -2.09 1.00
CA TYR A 256 -4.18 -1.07 0.32
C TYR A 256 -2.76 -0.93 0.89
N THR A 257 -2.48 -1.57 2.04
CA THR A 257 -1.18 -1.50 2.70
C THR A 257 -0.27 -2.61 2.17
N THR A 258 0.71 -2.22 1.34
CA THR A 258 1.56 -3.12 0.57
C THR A 258 3.03 -2.71 0.69
N LEU A 259 3.93 -3.68 0.50
CA LEU A 259 5.32 -3.41 0.25
C LEU A 259 5.53 -3.28 -1.27
N SER A 260 5.90 -2.10 -1.72
CA SER A 260 6.06 -1.81 -3.15
C SER A 260 7.53 -1.54 -3.47
N TYR A 261 7.96 -1.86 -4.68
CA TYR A 261 9.33 -1.61 -5.14
C TYR A 261 9.36 -1.44 -6.66
N ARG A 262 10.46 -0.90 -7.19
CA ARG A 262 10.63 -0.67 -8.62
C ARG A 262 11.98 -1.16 -9.10
N PHE A 263 11.98 -1.80 -10.26
CA PHE A 263 13.20 -2.10 -11.01
C PHE A 263 13.66 -0.86 -11.81
N PRO A 264 14.98 -0.61 -11.92
CA PRO A 264 15.50 0.62 -12.54
C PRO A 264 14.98 0.89 -13.96
N ASP A 265 14.91 -0.14 -14.80
CA ASP A 265 14.56 -0.03 -16.22
C ASP A 265 13.04 -0.11 -16.49
N GLU A 266 12.23 -0.25 -15.44
CA GLU A 266 10.79 -0.40 -15.59
C GLU A 266 10.03 0.88 -15.21
N THR A 267 8.95 1.15 -15.95
CA THR A 267 8.00 2.22 -15.63
C THR A 267 6.85 1.77 -14.73
N SER A 268 6.73 0.47 -14.50
CA SER A 268 5.78 -0.15 -13.58
C SER A 268 6.40 -0.35 -12.21
N ILE A 269 5.57 -0.50 -11.20
CA ILE A 269 5.97 -0.92 -9.87
C ILE A 269 5.49 -2.34 -9.61
N GLU A 270 6.21 -3.03 -8.76
CA GLU A 270 5.83 -4.33 -8.23
C GLU A 270 5.30 -4.17 -6.81
N GLU A 271 4.31 -4.97 -6.44
CA GLU A 271 3.74 -4.98 -5.09
C GLU A 271 3.79 -6.38 -4.49
N LEU A 272 4.28 -6.49 -3.28
CA LEU A 272 4.24 -7.72 -2.50
C LEU A 272 2.90 -7.81 -1.78
N GLY A 273 1.96 -8.43 -2.46
CA GLY A 273 0.68 -8.96 -1.99
C GLY A 273 -0.24 -8.08 -1.16
N MET A 274 -1.51 -8.08 -1.58
CA MET A 274 -2.65 -7.51 -0.85
C MET A 274 -3.28 -8.56 0.11
N SER A 275 -2.50 -9.44 0.75
CA SER A 275 -3.05 -10.52 1.58
C SER A 275 -2.81 -10.28 3.06
N GLU A 276 -3.65 -10.93 3.86
CA GLU A 276 -3.44 -11.09 5.29
C GLU A 276 -2.29 -12.08 5.54
N GLY A 277 -1.65 -11.95 6.71
CA GLY A 277 -0.56 -12.80 7.17
C GLY A 277 0.83 -12.36 6.69
N ALA A 278 1.80 -13.24 6.88
CA ALA A 278 3.19 -12.99 6.54
C ALA A 278 3.51 -13.35 5.10
N LYS A 279 4.29 -12.51 4.42
CA LYS A 279 4.86 -12.78 3.10
C LYS A 279 6.27 -12.27 2.99
N SER A 280 7.06 -12.98 2.16
CA SER A 280 8.42 -12.58 1.83
C SER A 280 8.70 -12.74 0.34
N LYS A 281 9.64 -11.96 -0.17
CA LYS A 281 10.16 -12.05 -1.55
C LYS A 281 11.64 -11.71 -1.57
N ASN A 282 12.43 -12.59 -2.17
CA ASN A 282 13.85 -12.35 -2.41
C ASN A 282 14.04 -11.89 -3.84
N ILE A 283 14.69 -10.74 -4.01
CA ILE A 283 14.96 -10.09 -5.28
C ILE A 283 16.48 -10.04 -5.45
N SER A 284 17.00 -10.73 -6.45
CA SER A 284 18.45 -10.80 -6.76
C SER A 284 18.88 -9.86 -7.89
N THR A 285 18.01 -8.94 -8.29
CA THR A 285 18.27 -7.90 -9.30
C THR A 285 18.23 -6.53 -8.64
N GLN A 286 18.77 -5.53 -9.34
CA GLN A 286 18.79 -4.15 -8.85
C GLN A 286 17.39 -3.60 -8.60
N VAL A 287 17.25 -2.82 -7.52
CA VAL A 287 16.01 -2.13 -7.14
C VAL A 287 16.33 -0.66 -6.92
N ASN A 288 15.51 0.23 -7.48
CA ASN A 288 15.71 1.68 -7.41
C ASN A 288 15.16 2.27 -6.11
N TRP A 289 13.99 1.81 -5.67
CA TRP A 289 13.40 2.21 -4.40
C TRP A 289 12.51 1.11 -3.82
N VAL A 290 12.34 1.16 -2.51
CA VAL A 290 11.44 0.31 -1.73
C VAL A 290 10.49 1.19 -0.94
N ALA A 291 9.19 0.88 -0.92
CA ALA A 291 8.16 1.63 -0.24
C ALA A 291 7.33 0.76 0.71
N PHE A 292 7.19 1.20 1.94
CA PHE A 292 6.18 0.73 2.89
C PHE A 292 4.95 1.61 2.71
N LYS A 293 4.05 1.14 1.86
CA LYS A 293 2.88 1.90 1.39
C LYS A 293 1.68 1.56 2.23
N GLN A 294 0.98 2.58 2.71
CA GLN A 294 -0.38 2.52 3.24
C GLN A 294 -1.39 3.08 2.22
N GLN A 295 -2.67 3.12 2.54
CA GLN A 295 -3.70 3.62 1.63
C GLN A 295 -3.38 5.03 1.14
N PHE A 296 -3.14 5.98 2.05
CA PHE A 296 -2.93 7.39 1.71
C PHE A 296 -1.54 7.92 2.02
N PHE A 297 -0.66 7.13 2.63
CA PHE A 297 0.69 7.55 3.02
C PHE A 297 1.72 6.50 2.65
N SER A 298 2.96 6.92 2.43
CA SER A 298 4.07 6.01 2.16
C SER A 298 5.36 6.48 2.82
N SER A 299 6.11 5.51 3.34
CA SER A 299 7.52 5.66 3.69
C SER A 299 8.32 5.00 2.57
N VAL A 300 9.16 5.76 1.86
CA VAL A 300 9.93 5.25 0.71
C VAL A 300 11.41 5.46 0.95
N PHE A 301 12.20 4.42 0.77
CA PHE A 301 13.65 4.50 0.68
C PHE A 301 14.06 4.50 -0.79
N ILE A 302 14.79 5.54 -1.21
CA ILE A 302 15.21 5.78 -2.59
C ILE A 302 16.72 5.63 -2.66
N ALA A 303 17.21 4.80 -3.58
CA ALA A 303 18.61 4.59 -3.85
C ALA A 303 18.90 4.92 -5.32
N PRO A 304 19.37 6.14 -5.62
CA PRO A 304 19.65 6.59 -6.99
C PRO A 304 20.59 5.64 -7.75
N ASP A 305 21.64 5.16 -7.09
CA ASP A 305 22.60 4.20 -7.67
C ASP A 305 22.11 2.75 -7.62
N ASN A 306 20.88 2.52 -7.18
CA ASN A 306 20.20 1.23 -7.01
C ASN A 306 20.87 0.32 -5.95
N VAL A 307 20.04 -0.43 -5.26
CA VAL A 307 20.52 -1.54 -4.42
C VAL A 307 20.69 -2.79 -5.29
N SER A 308 21.70 -3.60 -5.00
CA SER A 308 22.05 -4.80 -5.79
C SER A 308 21.04 -5.94 -5.65
N TYR A 309 20.41 -6.04 -4.47
CA TYR A 309 19.40 -7.03 -4.12
C TYR A 309 18.49 -6.47 -3.03
N ALA A 310 17.31 -7.07 -2.88
CA ALA A 310 16.40 -6.77 -1.78
C ALA A 310 15.67 -8.03 -1.29
N ASN A 311 15.74 -8.32 0.00
CA ASN A 311 14.93 -9.32 0.68
C ASN A 311 13.82 -8.59 1.43
N LEU A 312 12.61 -8.72 0.95
CA LEU A 312 11.46 -7.96 1.40
C LEU A 312 10.48 -8.89 2.13
N ALA A 313 9.97 -8.44 3.27
CA ALA A 313 8.92 -9.18 3.96
C ALA A 313 7.97 -8.25 4.70
N PHE A 314 6.74 -8.73 4.92
CA PHE A 314 5.79 -8.10 5.81
C PHE A 314 5.01 -9.13 6.61
N ASP A 315 4.48 -8.70 7.75
CA ASP A 315 3.51 -9.43 8.55
C ASP A 315 2.35 -8.51 8.96
N THR A 316 1.12 -9.04 8.91
CA THR A 316 -0.09 -8.28 9.23
C THR A 316 -0.38 -8.39 10.72
N ALA A 317 -0.60 -7.25 11.36
CA ALA A 317 -0.97 -7.19 12.77
C ALA A 317 -2.38 -7.74 13.04
N ALA A 318 -2.68 -8.06 14.30
CA ALA A 318 -4.03 -8.44 14.70
C ALA A 318 -5.02 -7.27 14.55
N PRO A 319 -6.26 -7.51 14.07
CA PRO A 319 -7.24 -6.45 13.82
C PRO A 319 -7.62 -5.61 15.06
N GLU A 320 -7.46 -6.17 16.26
CA GLU A 320 -7.74 -5.48 17.54
C GLU A 320 -6.60 -4.56 17.98
N SER A 321 -5.43 -4.66 17.34
CA SER A 321 -4.30 -3.78 17.60
C SER A 321 -4.47 -2.44 16.86
N SER A 322 -3.87 -1.39 17.37
CA SER A 322 -3.75 -0.12 16.62
C SER A 322 -2.71 -0.16 15.52
N LEU A 323 -2.02 -1.29 15.37
CA LEU A 323 -1.00 -1.53 14.35
C LEU A 323 -1.63 -2.18 13.12
N LEU A 324 -1.02 -1.97 11.96
CA LEU A 324 -1.54 -2.48 10.69
C LEU A 324 -0.64 -3.55 10.09
N LYS A 325 0.62 -3.21 9.80
CA LYS A 325 1.62 -4.15 9.26
C LYS A 325 3.01 -3.80 9.76
N THR A 326 3.81 -4.84 9.96
CA THR A 326 5.26 -4.75 10.15
C THR A 326 5.95 -5.08 8.85
N PHE A 327 6.80 -4.18 8.39
CA PHE A 327 7.60 -4.31 7.17
C PHE A 327 9.06 -4.48 7.49
N THR A 328 9.76 -5.29 6.70
CA THR A 328 11.20 -5.44 6.74
C THR A 328 11.78 -5.46 5.34
N ALA A 329 12.90 -4.79 5.14
CA ALA A 329 13.67 -4.77 3.92
C ALA A 329 15.16 -4.90 4.25
N GLN A 330 15.79 -5.96 3.77
CA GLN A 330 17.23 -6.13 3.77
C GLN A 330 17.73 -5.91 2.37
N MET A 331 18.59 -4.94 2.18
CA MET A 331 19.08 -4.52 0.87
C MET A 331 20.61 -4.50 0.87
N GLY A 332 21.22 -4.68 -0.28
CA GLY A 332 22.67 -4.61 -0.41
C GLY A 332 23.10 -3.52 -1.36
N VAL A 333 24.10 -2.71 -0.96
CA VAL A 333 24.76 -1.76 -1.85
C VAL A 333 26.18 -2.22 -2.16
N PRO A 334 26.65 -2.03 -3.42
CA PRO A 334 27.99 -2.47 -3.79
C PRO A 334 29.04 -1.66 -3.02
N TYR A 335 30.08 -2.34 -2.57
CA TYR A 335 31.21 -1.72 -1.88
C TYR A 335 32.53 -2.11 -2.54
N THR A 336 33.39 -1.13 -2.69
CA THR A 336 34.80 -1.27 -3.07
C THR A 336 35.66 -0.39 -2.18
N PRO A 337 36.96 -0.64 -2.05
CA PRO A 337 37.86 0.23 -1.27
C PRO A 337 37.90 1.70 -1.73
N GLN A 338 37.43 2.00 -2.93
CA GLN A 338 37.29 3.33 -3.52
C GLN A 338 35.94 3.99 -3.23
N THR A 339 35.00 3.28 -2.60
CA THR A 339 33.70 3.83 -2.25
C THR A 339 33.83 4.82 -1.11
N GLU A 340 33.58 6.08 -1.38
CA GLU A 340 33.63 7.17 -0.40
C GLU A 340 32.30 7.35 0.34
N GLY A 341 31.19 6.89 -0.25
CA GLY A 341 29.88 7.01 0.35
C GLY A 341 28.74 6.63 -0.59
N TYR A 342 27.54 6.92 -0.14
CA TYR A 342 26.28 6.67 -0.85
C TYR A 342 25.34 7.85 -0.64
N ASP A 343 24.56 8.16 -1.67
CA ASP A 343 23.53 9.18 -1.64
C ASP A 343 22.18 8.46 -1.71
N PHE A 344 21.34 8.63 -0.69
CA PHE A 344 20.01 8.09 -0.56
C PHE A 344 18.99 9.21 -0.32
N ALA A 345 17.73 8.88 -0.39
CA ALA A 345 16.68 9.75 0.12
C ALA A 345 15.55 8.93 0.74
N PHE A 346 14.88 9.53 1.71
CA PHE A 346 13.61 9.05 2.23
C PHE A 346 12.48 9.99 1.79
N TYR A 347 11.35 9.41 1.45
CA TYR A 347 10.10 10.14 1.33
C TYR A 347 9.16 9.69 2.45
N PHE A 348 8.63 10.63 3.20
CA PHE A 348 7.60 10.39 4.22
C PHE A 348 6.44 11.34 3.96
N GLY A 349 5.38 10.86 3.38
CA GLY A 349 4.32 11.78 3.01
C GLY A 349 3.09 11.13 2.37
N PRO A 350 2.17 12.01 1.87
CA PRO A 350 0.91 11.59 1.31
C PRO A 350 1.06 10.96 -0.08
N ASN A 351 0.27 9.92 -0.37
CA ASN A 351 0.15 9.33 -1.70
C ASN A 351 -0.64 10.26 -2.64
N LYS A 352 -0.13 11.47 -2.84
CA LYS A 352 -0.73 12.48 -3.69
C LYS A 352 -0.05 12.50 -5.06
N TYR A 353 -0.82 12.19 -6.11
CA TYR A 353 -0.31 12.07 -7.47
C TYR A 353 0.52 13.28 -7.93
N SER A 354 0.04 14.50 -7.65
CA SER A 354 0.70 15.74 -8.06
C SER A 354 2.03 16.02 -7.34
N ILE A 355 2.20 15.50 -6.12
CA ILE A 355 3.45 15.59 -5.34
C ILE A 355 4.42 14.51 -5.84
N LEU A 356 3.99 13.24 -5.82
CA LEU A 356 4.85 12.09 -6.16
C LEU A 356 5.39 12.16 -7.59
N LYS A 357 4.61 12.70 -8.53
CA LYS A 357 5.04 12.88 -9.92
C LYS A 357 6.19 13.86 -10.10
N LYS A 358 6.40 14.79 -9.18
CA LYS A 358 7.47 15.79 -9.25
C LYS A 358 8.76 15.33 -8.58
N ILE A 359 8.70 14.22 -7.83
CA ILE A 359 9.86 13.64 -7.17
C ILE A 359 10.63 12.82 -8.20
N GLY A 360 11.83 13.25 -8.54
CA GLY A 360 12.80 12.57 -9.41
C GLY A 360 14.09 12.27 -8.68
N GLU A 361 15.00 11.57 -9.34
CA GLU A 361 16.36 11.40 -8.85
C GLU A 361 17.13 12.73 -8.85
N PRO A 362 18.12 12.89 -7.95
CA PRO A 362 19.13 13.91 -8.11
C PRO A 362 19.78 13.77 -9.50
N GLY A 363 19.55 14.73 -10.41
CA GLY A 363 19.99 14.62 -11.81
C GLY A 363 18.86 14.51 -12.83
N GLY A 364 17.59 14.42 -12.40
CA GLY A 364 16.39 14.59 -13.22
C GLY A 364 15.80 13.31 -13.84
N ALA A 365 16.26 12.12 -13.46
CA ALA A 365 15.62 10.88 -13.89
C ALA A 365 14.25 10.69 -13.21
N ASP A 366 13.28 10.15 -13.93
CA ASP A 366 11.93 9.87 -13.41
C ASP A 366 11.94 8.52 -12.66
N ILE A 367 11.65 8.54 -11.38
CA ILE A 367 11.56 7.35 -10.53
C ILE A 367 10.15 6.80 -10.40
N TYR A 368 9.18 7.41 -11.06
CA TYR A 368 7.78 6.95 -11.16
C TYR A 368 7.10 6.69 -9.80
N LEU A 369 7.40 7.48 -8.77
CA LEU A 369 6.76 7.36 -7.45
C LEU A 369 5.25 7.57 -7.49
N GLU A 370 4.74 8.32 -8.46
CA GLU A 370 3.29 8.50 -8.65
C GLU A 370 2.54 7.19 -8.95
N ARG A 371 3.28 6.10 -9.28
CA ARG A 371 2.70 4.77 -9.45
C ARG A 371 2.25 4.13 -8.13
N LEU A 372 2.73 4.64 -6.98
CA LEU A 372 2.20 4.26 -5.66
C LEU A 372 0.71 4.56 -5.53
N VAL A 373 0.19 5.56 -6.28
CA VAL A 373 -1.25 5.82 -6.36
C VAL A 373 -1.90 4.84 -7.34
N PRO A 374 -2.77 3.91 -6.91
CA PRO A 374 -3.30 2.82 -7.73
C PRO A 374 -4.40 3.29 -8.68
N LEU A 375 -4.06 4.14 -9.66
CA LEU A 375 -4.99 4.71 -10.65
C LEU A 375 -5.51 3.69 -11.68
N GLY A 376 -5.08 2.44 -11.60
CA GLY A 376 -5.44 1.39 -12.57
C GLY A 376 -4.41 1.23 -13.70
N TRP A 377 -4.49 0.08 -14.38
CA TRP A 377 -3.59 -0.33 -15.45
C TRP A 377 -4.15 -0.02 -16.85
N GLY A 378 -3.27 0.11 -17.85
CA GLY A 378 -3.64 0.28 -19.25
C GLY A 378 -4.58 1.47 -19.49
N ILE A 379 -5.73 1.19 -20.14
CA ILE A 379 -6.73 2.20 -20.50
C ILE A 379 -7.35 2.89 -19.27
N PHE A 380 -7.49 2.19 -18.15
CA PHE A 380 -8.08 2.75 -16.93
C PHE A 380 -7.18 3.82 -16.31
N GLY A 381 -5.88 3.52 -16.18
CA GLY A 381 -4.89 4.47 -15.73
C GLY A 381 -4.71 5.65 -16.70
N TRP A 382 -4.86 5.41 -18.01
CA TRP A 382 -4.85 6.47 -19.01
C TRP A 382 -6.04 7.42 -18.83
N VAL A 383 -7.26 6.90 -18.68
CA VAL A 383 -8.47 7.71 -18.43
C VAL A 383 -8.31 8.53 -17.15
N ASN A 384 -7.81 7.94 -16.06
CA ASN A 384 -7.59 8.66 -14.82
C ASN A 384 -6.59 9.81 -14.99
N ARG A 385 -5.41 9.56 -15.56
CA ARG A 385 -4.34 10.55 -15.68
C ARG A 385 -4.66 11.70 -16.63
N TRP A 386 -5.36 11.40 -17.74
CA TRP A 386 -5.58 12.39 -18.81
C TRP A 386 -6.99 13.01 -18.81
N CYS A 387 -7.97 12.33 -18.19
CA CYS A 387 -9.35 12.83 -18.17
C CYS A 387 -9.83 13.15 -16.75
N VAL A 388 -9.78 12.19 -15.80
CA VAL A 388 -10.40 12.35 -14.48
C VAL A 388 -9.63 13.35 -13.63
N ILE A 389 -8.32 13.15 -13.43
CA ILE A 389 -7.48 14.00 -12.57
C ILE A 389 -7.46 15.46 -13.06
N PRO A 390 -7.21 15.78 -14.35
CA PRO A 390 -7.19 17.18 -14.80
C PRO A 390 -8.54 17.89 -14.61
N VAL A 391 -9.66 17.18 -14.85
CA VAL A 391 -11.00 17.77 -14.64
C VAL A 391 -11.28 17.95 -13.15
N PHE A 392 -10.90 16.98 -12.32
CA PHE A 392 -11.03 17.06 -10.86
C PHE A 392 -10.23 18.23 -10.28
N ASP A 393 -8.96 18.36 -10.66
CA ASP A 393 -8.08 19.45 -10.21
C ASP A 393 -8.59 20.83 -10.70
N PHE A 394 -9.08 20.91 -11.95
CA PHE A 394 -9.70 22.12 -12.46
C PHE A 394 -10.92 22.54 -11.62
N LEU A 395 -11.84 21.60 -11.36
CA LEU A 395 -13.05 21.88 -10.58
C LEU A 395 -12.72 22.28 -9.13
N ARG A 396 -11.70 21.68 -8.53
CA ARG A 396 -11.24 21.99 -7.18
C ARG A 396 -10.82 23.44 -7.00
N ASN A 397 -10.28 24.09 -8.04
CA ASN A 397 -9.90 25.49 -7.97
C ASN A 397 -11.10 26.46 -7.82
N TYR A 398 -12.32 26.00 -8.17
CA TYR A 398 -13.54 26.81 -8.16
C TYR A 398 -14.58 26.36 -7.15
N ILE A 399 -14.53 25.08 -6.74
CA ILE A 399 -15.58 24.46 -5.92
C ILE A 399 -14.94 23.85 -4.66
N GLY A 400 -15.33 24.35 -3.50
CA GLY A 400 -14.80 23.86 -2.21
C GLY A 400 -15.41 22.55 -1.72
N SER A 401 -16.54 22.07 -2.31
CA SER A 401 -17.17 20.82 -1.88
C SER A 401 -16.82 19.68 -2.83
N PHE A 402 -16.08 18.69 -2.32
CA PHE A 402 -15.66 17.52 -3.11
C PHE A 402 -16.83 16.64 -3.56
N GLY A 403 -17.90 16.53 -2.76
CA GLY A 403 -19.11 15.82 -3.18
C GLY A 403 -19.79 16.47 -4.39
N ILE A 404 -19.81 17.80 -4.47
CA ILE A 404 -20.31 18.53 -5.63
C ILE A 404 -19.38 18.33 -6.83
N ILE A 405 -18.06 18.32 -6.63
CA ILE A 405 -17.08 18.03 -7.69
C ILE A 405 -17.32 16.64 -8.28
N ILE A 406 -17.51 15.61 -7.44
CA ILE A 406 -17.83 14.25 -7.88
C ILE A 406 -19.13 14.24 -8.69
N PHE A 407 -20.17 14.92 -8.21
CA PHE A 407 -21.45 14.99 -8.92
C PHE A 407 -21.29 15.65 -10.30
N ILE A 408 -20.58 16.77 -10.40
CA ILE A 408 -20.33 17.46 -11.67
C ILE A 408 -19.48 16.57 -12.59
N LEU A 409 -18.46 15.90 -12.08
CA LEU A 409 -17.63 14.98 -12.86
C LEU A 409 -18.48 13.88 -13.48
N VAL A 410 -19.36 13.24 -12.69
CA VAL A 410 -20.29 12.24 -13.19
C VAL A 410 -21.23 12.81 -14.25
N LEU A 411 -21.76 14.02 -14.03
CA LEU A 411 -22.63 14.71 -15.00
C LEU A 411 -21.90 14.99 -16.32
N LEU A 412 -20.66 15.47 -16.27
CA LEU A 412 -19.82 15.70 -17.46
C LEU A 412 -19.58 14.41 -18.24
N VAL A 413 -19.23 13.31 -17.55
CA VAL A 413 -19.08 11.99 -18.18
C VAL A 413 -20.39 11.56 -18.86
N LYS A 414 -21.54 11.72 -18.20
CA LYS A 414 -22.85 11.39 -18.78
C LYS A 414 -23.18 12.27 -19.99
N LEU A 415 -22.82 13.54 -19.95
CA LEU A 415 -23.01 14.47 -21.05
C LEU A 415 -22.17 14.08 -22.27
N VAL A 416 -20.91 13.71 -22.08
CA VAL A 416 -20.02 13.26 -23.16
C VAL A 416 -20.54 11.97 -23.81
N ILE A 417 -21.10 11.04 -23.01
CA ILE A 417 -21.63 9.76 -23.51
C ILE A 417 -23.05 9.92 -24.09
N SER A 418 -23.76 11.02 -23.79
CA SER A 418 -25.18 11.20 -24.12
C SER A 418 -25.51 11.04 -25.62
N PRO A 419 -24.73 11.51 -26.61
CA PRO A 419 -25.05 11.34 -28.02
C PRO A 419 -25.05 9.86 -28.44
N LEU A 420 -24.14 9.08 -27.84
CA LEU A 420 -24.04 7.65 -28.09
C LEU A 420 -25.19 6.88 -27.43
N THR A 421 -25.50 7.26 -26.20
CA THR A 421 -26.64 6.71 -25.45
C THR A 421 -27.96 6.99 -26.14
N TYR A 422 -28.17 8.18 -26.70
CA TYR A 422 -29.33 8.54 -27.49
C TYR A 422 -29.49 7.64 -28.73
N LYS A 423 -28.42 7.44 -29.51
CA LYS A 423 -28.45 6.54 -30.67
C LYS A 423 -28.80 5.09 -30.27
N SER A 424 -28.30 4.64 -29.13
CA SER A 424 -28.63 3.34 -28.56
C SER A 424 -30.13 3.21 -28.20
N TYR A 425 -30.68 4.21 -27.50
CA TYR A 425 -32.11 4.23 -27.18
C TYR A 425 -32.99 4.25 -28.43
N VAL A 426 -32.64 5.00 -29.47
CA VAL A 426 -33.34 4.98 -30.76
C VAL A 426 -33.28 3.60 -31.40
N SER A 427 -32.13 2.90 -31.37
CA SER A 427 -32.00 1.53 -31.89
C SER A 427 -32.87 0.55 -31.11
N MET A 428 -32.91 0.64 -29.78
CA MET A 428 -33.79 -0.19 -28.94
C MET A 428 -35.28 0.09 -29.20
N ALA A 429 -35.66 1.36 -29.41
CA ALA A 429 -37.03 1.71 -29.75
C ALA A 429 -37.45 1.12 -31.11
N LYS A 430 -36.59 1.16 -32.13
CA LYS A 430 -36.81 0.50 -33.42
C LYS A 430 -36.96 -1.01 -33.28
N MET A 431 -36.15 -1.68 -32.43
CA MET A 431 -36.31 -3.12 -32.16
C MET A 431 -37.70 -3.48 -31.63
N ARG A 432 -38.32 -2.62 -30.80
CA ARG A 432 -39.67 -2.83 -30.27
C ARG A 432 -40.74 -2.77 -31.36
N LEU A 433 -40.58 -1.86 -32.34
CA LEU A 433 -41.52 -1.75 -33.45
C LEU A 433 -41.54 -3.00 -34.35
N VAL A 434 -40.41 -3.71 -34.45
CA VAL A 434 -40.27 -4.93 -35.27
C VAL A 434 -40.66 -6.21 -34.49
N LYS A 435 -40.94 -6.09 -33.18
CA LYS A 435 -41.33 -7.24 -32.34
C LYS A 435 -42.47 -8.08 -32.87
N PRO A 436 -43.61 -7.53 -33.36
CA PRO A 436 -44.67 -8.37 -33.91
C PRO A 436 -44.20 -9.30 -35.02
N GLN A 437 -43.30 -8.82 -35.89
CA GLN A 437 -42.72 -9.61 -36.98
C GLN A 437 -41.76 -10.69 -36.46
N ILE A 438 -41.07 -10.46 -35.37
CA ILE A 438 -40.22 -11.46 -34.70
C ILE A 438 -41.10 -12.55 -34.07
N ASP A 439 -42.25 -12.18 -33.49
CA ASP A 439 -43.20 -13.12 -32.90
C ASP A 439 -43.84 -14.01 -34.00
N GLU A 440 -44.05 -13.48 -35.19
CA GLU A 440 -44.48 -14.26 -36.36
C GLU A 440 -43.38 -15.22 -36.82
N LEU A 441 -42.12 -14.78 -36.88
CA LEU A 441 -40.99 -15.66 -37.17
C LEU A 441 -40.85 -16.76 -36.11
N ALA A 442 -41.12 -16.47 -34.84
CA ALA A 442 -41.12 -17.46 -33.78
C ALA A 442 -42.19 -18.53 -33.94
N LYS A 443 -43.37 -18.15 -34.45
CA LYS A 443 -44.46 -19.09 -34.80
C LYS A 443 -44.11 -19.92 -36.03
N LYS A 444 -43.38 -19.34 -37.00
CA LYS A 444 -42.97 -20.04 -38.23
C LYS A 444 -41.86 -21.08 -37.99
N TYR A 445 -41.02 -20.88 -36.98
CA TYR A 445 -39.93 -21.78 -36.60
C TYR A 445 -40.07 -22.24 -35.14
N PRO A 446 -41.05 -23.12 -34.82
CA PRO A 446 -41.34 -23.49 -33.43
C PRO A 446 -40.40 -24.55 -32.86
N LYS A 447 -39.71 -25.32 -33.71
CA LYS A 447 -38.89 -26.45 -33.29
C LYS A 447 -37.49 -26.01 -32.84
N PRO A 448 -36.88 -26.65 -31.82
CA PRO A 448 -35.50 -26.38 -31.40
C PRO A 448 -34.47 -26.57 -32.53
N GLU A 449 -34.73 -27.48 -33.47
CA GLU A 449 -33.89 -27.77 -34.64
C GLU A 449 -33.81 -26.59 -35.62
N ASP A 450 -34.84 -25.74 -35.66
CA ASP A 450 -34.88 -24.55 -36.52
C ASP A 450 -34.33 -23.28 -35.88
N ALA A 451 -33.71 -23.39 -34.69
CA ALA A 451 -33.18 -22.23 -33.95
C ALA A 451 -32.21 -21.39 -34.77
N MET A 452 -31.33 -22.03 -35.58
CA MET A 452 -30.40 -21.34 -36.48
C MET A 452 -31.14 -20.58 -37.59
N LYS A 453 -32.14 -21.19 -38.22
CA LYS A 453 -32.96 -20.55 -39.28
C LYS A 453 -33.75 -19.37 -38.73
N LYS A 454 -34.31 -19.51 -37.52
CA LYS A 454 -34.98 -18.42 -36.79
C LYS A 454 -34.03 -17.26 -36.51
N GLN A 455 -32.81 -17.55 -36.07
CA GLN A 455 -31.80 -16.55 -35.80
C GLN A 455 -31.37 -15.82 -37.08
N GLN A 456 -31.13 -16.55 -38.20
CA GLN A 456 -30.83 -15.95 -39.50
C GLN A 456 -31.95 -15.04 -39.99
N ALA A 457 -33.19 -15.53 -39.98
CA ALA A 457 -34.36 -14.74 -40.39
C ALA A 457 -34.55 -13.48 -39.52
N THR A 458 -34.28 -13.57 -38.22
CA THR A 458 -34.33 -12.42 -37.30
C THR A 458 -33.24 -11.41 -37.64
N MET A 459 -32.03 -11.86 -37.96
CA MET A 459 -30.91 -10.96 -38.35
C MET A 459 -31.18 -10.30 -39.73
N GLU A 460 -31.80 -11.03 -40.69
CA GLU A 460 -32.22 -10.43 -41.96
C GLU A 460 -33.32 -9.38 -41.77
N LEU A 461 -34.26 -9.63 -40.85
CA LEU A 461 -35.30 -8.68 -40.50
C LEU A 461 -34.69 -7.40 -39.90
N TYR A 462 -33.75 -7.53 -38.98
CA TYR A 462 -33.05 -6.38 -38.41
C TYR A 462 -32.26 -5.60 -39.49
N LYS A 463 -31.58 -6.29 -40.40
CA LYS A 463 -30.89 -5.66 -41.53
C LYS A 463 -31.86 -4.88 -42.43
N LYS A 464 -33.02 -5.48 -42.80
CA LYS A 464 -34.05 -4.82 -43.62
C LYS A 464 -34.65 -3.59 -42.93
N ALA A 465 -34.80 -3.64 -41.60
CA ALA A 465 -35.32 -2.53 -40.82
C ALA A 465 -34.25 -1.46 -40.46
N GLY A 466 -33.00 -1.63 -40.90
CA GLY A 466 -31.89 -0.72 -40.55
C GLY A 466 -31.61 -0.67 -39.05
N ILE A 467 -31.81 -1.79 -38.36
CA ILE A 467 -31.61 -1.93 -36.91
C ILE A 467 -30.26 -2.63 -36.66
N ASN A 468 -29.41 -1.99 -35.85
CA ASN A 468 -28.22 -2.65 -35.33
C ASN A 468 -28.55 -3.32 -33.98
N PRO A 469 -28.61 -4.65 -33.88
CA PRO A 469 -28.90 -5.32 -32.61
C PRO A 469 -27.83 -5.11 -31.54
N MET A 470 -26.61 -4.82 -31.94
CA MET A 470 -25.53 -4.48 -31.00
C MET A 470 -25.52 -3.00 -30.58
N GLY A 471 -26.32 -2.15 -31.19
CA GLY A 471 -26.40 -0.72 -30.87
C GLY A 471 -26.79 -0.45 -29.40
N GLY A 472 -27.55 -1.39 -28.79
CA GLY A 472 -28.01 -1.26 -27.40
C GLY A 472 -26.89 -1.41 -26.33
N CYS A 473 -25.85 -2.19 -26.60
CA CYS A 473 -24.78 -2.46 -25.62
C CYS A 473 -23.54 -1.54 -25.76
N ILE A 474 -23.41 -0.83 -26.89
CA ILE A 474 -22.25 0.05 -27.15
C ILE A 474 -22.03 1.10 -26.06
N PRO A 475 -23.05 1.81 -25.52
CA PRO A 475 -22.84 2.77 -24.43
C PRO A 475 -22.27 2.11 -23.19
N MET A 476 -22.71 0.91 -22.85
CA MET A 476 -22.22 0.14 -21.71
C MET A 476 -20.73 -0.21 -21.89
N LEU A 477 -20.32 -0.65 -23.07
CA LEU A 477 -18.93 -1.00 -23.38
C LEU A 477 -18.00 0.21 -23.28
N ILE A 478 -18.43 1.39 -23.70
CA ILE A 478 -17.64 2.63 -23.61
C ILE A 478 -17.66 3.19 -22.19
N GLN A 479 -18.75 3.03 -21.47
CA GLN A 479 -18.86 3.51 -20.10
C GLN A 479 -18.05 2.68 -19.11
N MET A 480 -17.86 1.37 -19.36
CA MET A 480 -17.13 0.46 -18.46
C MET A 480 -15.70 0.93 -18.13
N PRO A 481 -14.84 1.30 -19.10
CA PRO A 481 -13.52 1.80 -18.80
C PRO A 481 -13.52 3.04 -17.91
N ILE A 482 -14.46 3.95 -18.14
CA ILE A 482 -14.58 5.19 -17.34
C ILE A 482 -15.05 4.86 -15.92
N LEU A 483 -16.04 3.98 -15.79
CA LEU A 483 -16.56 3.55 -14.50
C LEU A 483 -15.47 2.87 -13.66
N ILE A 484 -14.72 1.94 -14.26
CA ILE A 484 -13.60 1.25 -13.58
C ILE A 484 -12.50 2.24 -13.22
N ALA A 485 -12.19 3.20 -14.10
CA ALA A 485 -11.20 4.24 -13.82
C ALA A 485 -11.62 5.07 -12.59
N MET A 486 -12.87 5.53 -12.53
CA MET A 486 -13.40 6.28 -11.38
C MET A 486 -13.45 5.44 -10.10
N PHE A 487 -13.83 4.16 -10.21
CA PHE A 487 -13.85 3.22 -9.10
C PHE A 487 -12.45 2.98 -8.50
N ARG A 488 -11.39 3.08 -9.32
CA ARG A 488 -10.00 3.04 -8.85
C ARG A 488 -9.52 4.37 -8.31
N PHE A 489 -9.96 5.48 -8.88
CA PHE A 489 -9.52 6.82 -8.51
C PHE A 489 -10.02 7.24 -7.12
N PHE A 490 -11.32 7.10 -6.83
CA PHE A 490 -11.89 7.65 -5.61
C PHE A 490 -11.31 7.04 -4.32
N PRO A 491 -11.16 5.71 -4.15
CA PRO A 491 -10.55 5.14 -2.96
C PRO A 491 -9.06 5.46 -2.80
N ALA A 492 -8.39 5.83 -3.91
CA ALA A 492 -6.97 6.17 -3.91
C ALA A 492 -6.69 7.67 -3.77
N SER A 493 -7.74 8.52 -3.85
CA SER A 493 -7.60 9.98 -3.81
C SER A 493 -7.55 10.47 -2.38
N ILE A 494 -6.36 10.87 -1.92
CA ILE A 494 -6.17 11.47 -0.59
C ILE A 494 -6.94 12.79 -0.45
N GLU A 495 -7.26 13.46 -1.55
CA GLU A 495 -8.04 14.70 -1.56
C GLU A 495 -9.45 14.52 -0.99
N LEU A 496 -9.99 13.31 -1.02
CA LEU A 496 -11.32 13.00 -0.48
C LEU A 496 -11.29 12.67 1.02
N ARG A 497 -10.11 12.45 1.57
CA ARG A 497 -9.91 12.10 2.96
C ARG A 497 -10.33 13.28 3.86
N GLU A 498 -11.13 12.98 4.88
CA GLU A 498 -11.67 13.98 5.83
C GLU A 498 -12.59 15.04 5.17
N GLN A 499 -13.12 14.76 3.97
CA GLN A 499 -14.03 15.68 3.31
C GLN A 499 -15.49 15.28 3.56
N PRO A 500 -16.28 16.11 4.25
CA PRO A 500 -17.68 15.78 4.52
C PRO A 500 -18.56 16.04 3.30
N PHE A 501 -19.62 15.24 3.16
CA PHE A 501 -20.68 15.48 2.19
C PHE A 501 -22.02 14.93 2.67
N LEU A 502 -23.03 15.78 2.77
CA LEU A 502 -24.37 15.49 3.30
C LEU A 502 -24.29 14.91 4.73
N TRP A 503 -24.53 13.62 4.91
CA TRP A 503 -24.47 12.90 6.19
C TRP A 503 -23.18 12.10 6.39
N ALA A 504 -22.32 12.02 5.37
CA ALA A 504 -21.03 11.37 5.49
C ALA A 504 -19.99 12.38 5.99
N ASP A 505 -19.27 12.00 7.04
CA ASP A 505 -18.21 12.81 7.63
C ASP A 505 -16.92 12.75 6.82
N ASP A 506 -16.76 11.68 6.02
CA ASP A 506 -15.54 11.40 5.24
C ASP A 506 -15.88 10.64 3.95
N LEU A 507 -15.56 11.25 2.80
CA LEU A 507 -15.78 10.64 1.48
C LEU A 507 -14.77 9.54 1.13
N SER A 508 -13.70 9.38 1.90
CA SER A 508 -12.72 8.32 1.69
C SER A 508 -13.06 7.02 2.42
N SER A 509 -14.06 7.05 3.29
CA SER A 509 -14.52 5.89 4.08
C SER A 509 -16.01 5.64 3.90
N TYR A 510 -16.49 4.51 4.41
CA TYR A 510 -17.92 4.19 4.35
C TYR A 510 -18.73 5.07 5.32
N ASP A 511 -19.92 5.50 4.87
CA ASP A 511 -20.88 6.19 5.71
C ASP A 511 -21.59 5.19 6.63
N SER A 512 -21.74 5.53 7.90
CA SER A 512 -22.49 4.73 8.87
C SER A 512 -23.48 5.61 9.60
N ILE A 513 -24.77 5.46 9.27
CA ILE A 513 -25.86 6.13 9.97
C ILE A 513 -26.31 5.38 11.23
N VAL A 514 -26.09 4.06 11.26
CA VAL A 514 -26.40 3.18 12.38
C VAL A 514 -25.36 2.08 12.47
N ASN A 515 -24.74 1.94 13.63
CA ASN A 515 -23.89 0.80 13.95
C ASN A 515 -24.73 -0.27 14.63
N LEU A 516 -24.67 -1.49 14.13
CA LEU A 516 -25.39 -2.63 14.65
C LEU A 516 -24.57 -3.31 15.75
N PRO A 517 -25.22 -3.86 16.80
CA PRO A 517 -24.52 -4.63 17.83
C PRO A 517 -24.11 -6.04 17.37
N PHE A 518 -24.40 -6.40 16.14
CA PHE A 518 -24.08 -7.69 15.52
C PHE A 518 -23.66 -7.48 14.05
N SER A 519 -22.82 -8.36 13.55
CA SER A 519 -22.42 -8.34 12.14
C SER A 519 -23.40 -9.15 11.30
N ILE A 520 -23.94 -8.54 10.24
CA ILE A 520 -24.76 -9.20 9.23
C ILE A 520 -23.82 -9.93 8.27
N PRO A 521 -23.98 -11.27 8.08
CA PRO A 521 -23.15 -11.99 7.12
C PRO A 521 -23.17 -11.33 5.74
N PHE A 522 -22.00 -11.09 5.16
CA PHE A 522 -21.76 -10.44 3.86
C PHE A 522 -22.12 -8.93 3.79
N TYR A 523 -22.55 -8.31 4.88
CA TYR A 523 -22.86 -6.88 4.91
C TYR A 523 -22.02 -6.09 5.92
N GLY A 524 -21.74 -6.66 7.10
CA GLY A 524 -21.01 -5.98 8.18
C GLY A 524 -21.89 -5.57 9.35
N ASP A 525 -21.36 -4.72 10.22
CA ASP A 525 -21.96 -4.26 11.47
C ASP A 525 -22.52 -2.82 11.42
N HIS A 526 -22.66 -2.26 10.22
CA HIS A 526 -23.11 -0.88 10.01
C HIS A 526 -24.12 -0.78 8.88
N VAL A 527 -24.90 0.32 8.85
CA VAL A 527 -25.83 0.63 7.80
C VAL A 527 -25.37 1.88 7.05
N SER A 528 -24.98 1.71 5.78
CA SER A 528 -24.63 2.79 4.88
C SER A 528 -25.87 3.31 4.14
N LEU A 529 -26.18 4.59 4.27
CA LEU A 529 -27.31 5.21 3.57
C LEU A 529 -27.03 5.38 2.08
N PHE A 530 -25.77 5.69 1.70
CA PHE A 530 -25.40 5.75 0.28
C PHE A 530 -25.56 4.39 -0.40
N ALA A 531 -25.15 3.31 0.25
CA ALA A 531 -25.33 1.96 -0.28
C ALA A 531 -26.81 1.59 -0.43
N LEU A 532 -27.65 1.93 0.55
CA LEU A 532 -29.11 1.74 0.47
C LEU A 532 -29.74 2.54 -0.67
N LEU A 533 -29.41 3.82 -0.82
CA LEU A 533 -29.93 4.66 -1.91
C LEU A 533 -29.47 4.15 -3.28
N MET A 534 -28.23 3.66 -3.37
CA MET A 534 -27.73 3.03 -4.59
C MET A 534 -28.52 1.76 -4.91
N ALA A 535 -28.74 0.88 -3.93
CA ALA A 535 -29.53 -0.35 -4.10
C ALA A 535 -30.97 -0.05 -4.55
N VAL A 536 -31.64 0.92 -3.92
CA VAL A 536 -33.00 1.35 -4.29
C VAL A 536 -33.03 1.93 -5.70
N SER A 537 -32.05 2.76 -6.06
CA SER A 537 -31.95 3.36 -7.40
C SER A 537 -31.70 2.31 -8.47
N LEU A 538 -30.82 1.34 -8.22
CA LEU A 538 -30.53 0.23 -9.13
C LEU A 538 -31.73 -0.70 -9.27
N PHE A 539 -32.45 -0.97 -8.18
CA PHE A 539 -33.68 -1.74 -8.21
C PHE A 539 -34.75 -1.04 -9.08
N GLY A 540 -34.98 0.24 -8.84
CA GLY A 540 -35.91 1.06 -9.64
C GLY A 540 -35.54 1.07 -11.13
N TYR A 541 -34.27 1.35 -11.43
CA TYR A 541 -33.72 1.34 -12.79
C TYR A 541 -33.90 -0.04 -13.47
N SER A 542 -33.57 -1.13 -12.78
CA SER A 542 -33.70 -2.50 -13.27
C SER A 542 -35.15 -2.86 -13.50
N TYR A 543 -36.07 -2.45 -12.61
CA TYR A 543 -37.51 -2.70 -12.74
C TYR A 543 -38.10 -2.00 -13.98
N PHE A 544 -37.76 -0.71 -14.19
CA PHE A 544 -38.21 0.03 -15.37
C PHE A 544 -37.64 -0.55 -16.67
N ASN A 545 -36.34 -0.87 -16.70
CA ASN A 545 -35.70 -1.48 -17.85
C ASN A 545 -36.26 -2.88 -18.15
N TYR A 546 -36.56 -3.67 -17.12
CA TYR A 546 -37.16 -4.98 -17.29
C TYR A 546 -38.57 -4.88 -17.94
N GLN A 547 -39.42 -3.99 -17.47
CA GLN A 547 -40.74 -3.77 -18.10
C GLN A 547 -40.59 -3.40 -19.59
N GLN A 548 -39.51 -2.67 -19.91
CA GLN A 548 -39.23 -2.27 -21.29
C GLN A 548 -38.61 -3.40 -22.14
N THR A 549 -37.82 -4.30 -21.55
CA THR A 549 -37.03 -5.34 -22.26
C THR A 549 -37.73 -6.70 -22.25
N ALA A 550 -38.47 -7.06 -21.19
CA ALA A 550 -39.21 -8.33 -21.09
C ALA A 550 -40.25 -8.51 -22.19
N SER A 551 -40.75 -7.40 -22.72
CA SER A 551 -41.61 -7.42 -23.89
C SER A 551 -40.87 -7.80 -25.18
N SER A 552 -39.53 -7.78 -25.22
CA SER A 552 -38.73 -8.03 -26.43
C SER A 552 -37.91 -9.33 -26.42
N GLN A 553 -37.61 -9.93 -25.25
CA GLN A 553 -36.81 -11.16 -25.16
C GLN A 553 -37.23 -12.05 -23.98
N PRO A 554 -38.09 -13.08 -24.21
CA PRO A 554 -38.55 -14.00 -23.16
C PRO A 554 -37.44 -14.81 -22.49
N GLN A 555 -36.28 -14.98 -23.14
CA GLN A 555 -35.13 -15.72 -22.61
C GLN A 555 -34.40 -15.01 -21.46
N MET A 556 -34.62 -13.71 -21.28
CA MET A 556 -34.01 -12.93 -20.19
C MET A 556 -34.85 -12.90 -18.90
N ALA A 557 -35.99 -13.59 -18.85
CA ALA A 557 -36.85 -13.62 -17.66
C ALA A 557 -36.15 -14.22 -16.42
N GLY A 558 -35.25 -15.18 -16.61
CA GLY A 558 -34.43 -15.75 -15.52
C GLY A 558 -33.33 -14.83 -14.99
N MET A 559 -32.89 -13.83 -15.78
CA MET A 559 -31.84 -12.89 -15.42
C MET A 559 -32.32 -11.79 -14.46
N LYS A 560 -33.63 -11.62 -14.26
CA LYS A 560 -34.21 -10.63 -13.36
C LYS A 560 -33.70 -10.78 -11.92
N PHE A 561 -33.79 -12.00 -11.37
CA PHE A 561 -33.34 -12.28 -10.01
C PHE A 561 -31.82 -12.23 -9.89
N MET A 562 -31.11 -12.73 -10.89
CA MET A 562 -29.66 -12.71 -10.92
C MET A 562 -29.12 -11.28 -10.98
N MET A 563 -29.73 -10.37 -11.75
CA MET A 563 -29.32 -8.99 -11.88
C MET A 563 -29.57 -8.20 -10.57
N VAL A 564 -30.73 -8.40 -9.92
CA VAL A 564 -31.03 -7.81 -8.60
C VAL A 564 -30.09 -8.37 -7.53
N TYR A 565 -29.84 -9.68 -7.55
CA TYR A 565 -28.95 -10.34 -6.59
C TYR A 565 -27.49 -9.90 -6.76
N ILE A 566 -27.00 -9.81 -7.99
CA ILE A 566 -25.64 -9.28 -8.28
C ILE A 566 -25.55 -7.81 -7.88
N CYS A 567 -26.56 -6.98 -8.15
CA CYS A 567 -26.57 -5.59 -7.73
C CYS A 567 -26.55 -5.46 -6.20
N LEU A 568 -27.33 -6.26 -5.48
CA LEU A 568 -27.34 -6.27 -4.02
C LEU A 568 -26.01 -6.75 -3.43
N LEU A 569 -25.43 -7.81 -4.01
CA LEU A 569 -24.09 -8.29 -3.60
C LEU A 569 -22.99 -7.27 -3.90
N TYR A 570 -23.09 -6.57 -5.04
CA TYR A 570 -22.09 -5.57 -5.43
C TYR A 570 -22.19 -4.27 -4.62
N THR A 571 -23.37 -3.98 -4.05
CA THR A 571 -23.61 -2.80 -3.22
C THR A 571 -23.51 -3.07 -1.72
N SER A 572 -23.47 -4.35 -1.32
CA SER A 572 -23.19 -4.69 0.07
C SER A 572 -21.69 -4.48 0.32
N PRO A 573 -21.30 -3.70 1.35
CA PRO A 573 -19.92 -3.71 1.80
C PRO A 573 -19.54 -5.14 2.13
N SER A 574 -18.44 -5.63 1.55
CA SER A 574 -17.96 -6.96 1.84
C SER A 574 -17.52 -6.98 3.32
N PRO A 575 -17.79 -8.04 4.10
CA PRO A 575 -17.20 -8.18 5.42
C PRO A 575 -15.67 -8.30 5.40
N ARG A 576 -15.07 -8.21 4.22
CA ARG A 576 -13.62 -8.08 3.99
C ARG A 576 -13.18 -6.64 3.67
N ASP A 577 -14.12 -5.69 3.69
CA ASP A 577 -13.86 -4.26 3.50
C ASP A 577 -13.74 -3.54 4.84
#